data_0974365b3e54d9c69aefda140f8019ba
#
_entry.id   0974365b3e54d9c69aefda140f8019ba
#
_cell.length_a   1.000
_cell.length_b   1.000
_cell.length_c   1.000
_cell.angle_alpha   90.00
_cell.angle_beta   90.00
_cell.angle_gamma   90.00
#
_symmetry.space_group_name_H-M   'P 1'
#
loop_
_entity.id
_entity.type
_entity.pdbx_description
1 polymer ?
#
loop_
_entity_poly.entity_id
_entity_poly.type
_entity_poly.pdbx_seq_one_letter_code
_entity_poly.pdbx_strand_id
1 'polypeptide(L)'
;MKLYTGDLSPYSAKVRIQIYAMGISDDITFDLPIATFYQGKFKDISPIGRIPVLETDEGIIPESEVIAEYLDELYPEKSLMQGKTLKEKADIRVISRIADTYLMNNIFMALSQLDPSKRNEAVIDLLMGQVERGMAALEKHISADGFATGTTLSRADASLAPALFMCENTVPRFGRTSPIEGTAKVKDYWRRIQTNEHCKRALDEMLRGLQARMDGSEQKLAKAAIAKAT
;
A
#
# COMPACT_ATOMS: atom_id res chain seq x y z
N MET A 1 -1.36 18.29 10.35
CA MET A 1 -0.33 17.50 9.64
C MET A 1 -0.66 17.40 8.14
N LYS A 2 0.31 17.04 7.30
CA LYS A 2 0.09 16.82 5.86
C LYS A 2 0.67 15.47 5.43
N LEU A 3 -0.12 14.65 4.73
CA LEU A 3 0.35 13.40 4.13
C LEU A 3 0.57 13.60 2.63
N TYR A 4 1.81 13.49 2.19
CA TYR A 4 2.13 13.39 0.77
C TYR A 4 1.79 11.98 0.28
N THR A 5 0.78 11.89 -0.60
CA THR A 5 0.14 10.63 -0.99
C THR A 5 -0.25 10.64 -2.46
N GLY A 6 -0.35 9.48 -3.07
CA GLY A 6 -0.85 9.31 -4.43
C GLY A 6 -1.83 8.14 -4.49
N ASP A 7 -2.86 8.27 -5.32
CA ASP A 7 -3.96 7.31 -5.40
C ASP A 7 -3.48 5.87 -5.63
N LEU A 8 -2.65 5.64 -6.64
CA LEU A 8 -2.19 4.28 -6.98
C LEU A 8 -1.07 3.73 -6.07
N SER A 9 -0.54 4.54 -5.14
CA SER A 9 0.53 4.05 -4.26
C SER A 9 -0.02 3.14 -3.17
N PRO A 10 0.30 1.82 -3.15
CA PRO A 10 -0.18 0.91 -2.12
C PRO A 10 0.38 1.24 -0.73
N TYR A 11 1.61 1.73 -0.66
CA TYR A 11 2.19 2.21 0.60
C TYR A 11 1.48 3.45 1.13
N SER A 12 1.00 4.34 0.24
CA SER A 12 0.14 5.46 0.65
C SER A 12 -1.25 5.00 1.05
N ALA A 13 -1.84 4.03 0.33
CA ALA A 13 -3.14 3.45 0.65
C ALA A 13 -3.14 2.80 2.04
N LYS A 14 -2.06 2.11 2.42
CA LYS A 14 -1.84 1.57 3.77
C LYS A 14 -2.05 2.65 4.85
N VAL A 15 -1.39 3.79 4.71
CA VAL A 15 -1.52 4.91 5.67
C VAL A 15 -2.91 5.53 5.61
N ARG A 16 -3.49 5.69 4.41
CA ARG A 16 -4.86 6.22 4.26
C ARG A 16 -5.91 5.33 4.92
N ILE A 17 -5.82 4.00 4.76
CA ILE A 17 -6.74 3.05 5.44
C ILE A 17 -6.68 3.25 6.95
N GLN A 18 -5.47 3.36 7.52
CA GLN A 18 -5.31 3.60 8.95
C GLN A 18 -5.94 4.93 9.37
N ILE A 19 -5.66 6.02 8.65
CA ILE A 19 -6.23 7.36 8.91
C ILE A 19 -7.76 7.31 8.88
N TYR A 20 -8.35 6.63 7.88
CA TYR A 20 -9.80 6.48 7.75
C TYR A 20 -10.39 5.68 8.90
N ALA A 21 -9.76 4.55 9.25
CA ALA A 21 -10.22 3.67 10.32
C ALA A 21 -10.09 4.30 11.72
N MET A 22 -9.08 5.13 11.92
CA MET A 22 -8.89 5.89 13.16
C MET A 22 -9.82 7.13 13.25
N GLY A 23 -10.49 7.51 12.16
CA GLY A 23 -11.35 8.71 12.12
C GLY A 23 -10.58 10.01 12.36
N ILE A 24 -9.37 10.13 11.81
CA ILE A 24 -8.49 11.31 11.94
C ILE A 24 -8.26 12.04 10.62
N SER A 25 -9.14 11.83 9.64
CA SER A 25 -9.00 12.43 8.30
C SER A 25 -9.05 13.96 8.33
N ASP A 26 -9.77 14.55 9.28
CA ASP A 26 -9.90 16.01 9.39
C ASP A 26 -8.64 16.67 9.96
N ASP A 27 -7.77 15.91 10.63
CA ASP A 27 -6.51 16.38 11.20
C ASP A 27 -5.36 16.36 10.19
N ILE A 28 -5.58 15.76 8.99
CA ILE A 28 -4.52 15.49 8.02
C ILE A 28 -4.93 15.96 6.62
N THR A 29 -4.19 16.91 6.05
CA THR A 29 -4.34 17.30 4.64
C THR A 29 -3.65 16.29 3.74
N PHE A 30 -4.33 15.80 2.70
CA PHE A 30 -3.74 14.93 1.68
C PHE A 30 -3.28 15.78 0.49
N ASP A 31 -2.03 15.61 0.09
CA ASP A 31 -1.43 16.39 -1.00
C ASP A 31 -0.41 15.56 -1.78
N LEU A 32 -0.16 15.93 -3.01
CA LEU A 32 0.99 15.51 -3.80
C LEU A 32 1.45 16.69 -4.66
N PRO A 33 2.62 17.25 -4.42
CA PRO A 33 3.19 18.29 -5.27
C PRO A 33 3.60 17.69 -6.61
N ILE A 34 2.62 17.53 -7.52
CA ILE A 34 2.70 16.75 -8.76
C ILE A 34 3.92 17.15 -9.59
N ALA A 35 4.14 18.46 -9.81
CA ALA A 35 5.30 18.93 -10.58
C ALA A 35 6.62 18.47 -9.95
N THR A 36 6.80 18.69 -8.66
CA THR A 36 8.00 18.33 -7.90
C THR A 36 8.23 16.82 -7.93
N PHE A 37 7.16 16.03 -7.74
CA PHE A 37 7.22 14.57 -7.74
C PHE A 37 7.65 14.01 -9.10
N TYR A 38 7.00 14.44 -10.19
CA TYR A 38 7.29 13.92 -11.53
C TYR A 38 8.58 14.50 -12.17
N GLN A 39 9.10 15.62 -11.67
CA GLN A 39 10.42 16.12 -12.01
C GLN A 39 11.56 15.41 -11.27
N GLY A 40 11.26 14.48 -10.36
CA GLY A 40 12.26 13.81 -9.53
C GLY A 40 12.84 14.67 -8.41
N LYS A 41 12.25 15.86 -8.15
CA LYS A 41 12.67 16.80 -7.12
C LYS A 41 12.05 16.51 -5.75
N PHE A 42 11.24 15.47 -5.63
CA PHE A 42 10.61 15.09 -4.35
C PHE A 42 11.65 14.71 -3.28
N LYS A 43 12.89 14.42 -3.69
CA LYS A 43 14.04 14.24 -2.78
C LYS A 43 14.38 15.48 -1.97
N ASP A 44 13.96 16.66 -2.42
CA ASP A 44 14.14 17.92 -1.68
C ASP A 44 13.18 17.99 -0.46
N ILE A 45 12.06 17.23 -0.52
CA ILE A 45 11.11 17.07 0.60
C ILE A 45 11.50 15.88 1.47
N SER A 46 11.79 14.73 0.85
CA SER A 46 12.17 13.51 1.54
C SER A 46 13.34 12.83 0.82
N PRO A 47 14.47 12.54 1.49
CA PRO A 47 15.68 12.02 0.85
C PRO A 47 15.49 10.73 0.07
N ILE A 48 14.54 9.87 0.49
CA ILE A 48 14.19 8.63 -0.22
C ILE A 48 13.49 8.93 -1.55
N GLY A 49 12.80 10.07 -1.65
CA GLY A 49 12.11 10.50 -2.86
C GLY A 49 10.88 9.67 -3.20
N ARG A 50 10.25 9.04 -2.21
CA ARG A 50 9.06 8.18 -2.36
C ARG A 50 7.94 8.65 -1.45
N ILE A 51 6.72 8.29 -1.80
CA ILE A 51 5.50 8.47 -1.00
C ILE A 51 5.08 7.11 -0.41
N PRO A 52 4.39 7.12 0.77
CA PRO A 52 3.93 8.28 1.53
C PRO A 52 5.04 8.97 2.32
N VAL A 53 4.79 10.23 2.67
CA VAL A 53 5.58 11.00 3.63
C VAL A 53 4.62 11.82 4.48
N LEU A 54 4.78 11.80 5.79
CA LEU A 54 4.02 12.63 6.72
C LEU A 54 4.85 13.87 7.10
N GLU A 55 4.30 15.05 6.87
CA GLU A 55 4.82 16.34 7.36
C GLU A 55 4.09 16.72 8.64
N THR A 56 4.86 16.94 9.69
CA THR A 56 4.40 17.40 11.01
C THR A 56 5.06 18.75 11.34
N ASP A 57 4.67 19.37 12.44
CA ASP A 57 5.30 20.59 12.94
C ASP A 57 6.76 20.35 13.40
N GLU A 58 7.13 19.09 13.68
CA GLU A 58 8.47 18.68 14.11
C GLU A 58 9.36 18.23 12.95
N GLY A 59 8.80 18.05 11.74
CA GLY A 59 9.55 17.65 10.55
C GLY A 59 8.89 16.58 9.69
N ILE A 60 9.70 15.91 8.88
CA ILE A 60 9.28 14.96 7.86
C ILE A 60 9.50 13.53 8.34
N ILE A 61 8.47 12.71 8.25
CA ILE A 61 8.49 11.28 8.58
C ILE A 61 8.25 10.48 7.30
N PRO A 62 9.28 9.85 6.70
CA PRO A 62 9.12 8.91 5.60
C PRO A 62 8.80 7.50 6.13
N GLU A 63 8.59 6.54 5.21
CA GLU A 63 8.29 5.14 5.44
C GLU A 63 6.88 4.88 6.01
N SER A 64 6.07 4.17 5.22
CA SER A 64 4.65 3.93 5.55
C SER A 64 4.43 3.21 6.89
N GLU A 65 5.34 2.29 7.27
CA GLU A 65 5.24 1.58 8.54
C GLU A 65 5.59 2.50 9.72
N VAL A 66 6.61 3.36 9.55
CA VAL A 66 7.00 4.34 10.57
C VAL A 66 5.90 5.38 10.76
N ILE A 67 5.30 5.87 9.68
CA ILE A 67 4.14 6.77 9.74
C ILE A 67 2.98 6.10 10.49
N ALA A 68 2.73 4.82 10.19
CA ALA A 68 1.65 4.07 10.83
C ALA A 68 1.88 3.91 12.35
N GLU A 69 3.12 3.65 12.77
CA GLU A 69 3.49 3.58 14.19
C GLU A 69 3.36 4.95 14.86
N TYR A 70 3.86 6.00 14.24
CA TYR A 70 3.75 7.36 14.74
C TYR A 70 2.28 7.78 14.97
N LEU A 71 1.38 7.46 14.03
CA LEU A 71 -0.04 7.77 14.17
C LEU A 71 -0.69 6.98 15.31
N ASP A 72 -0.34 5.68 15.49
CA ASP A 72 -0.82 4.87 16.61
C ASP A 72 -0.38 5.44 17.98
N GLU A 73 0.85 5.98 18.05
CA GLU A 73 1.40 6.59 19.28
C GLU A 73 0.81 7.99 19.51
N LEU A 74 0.60 8.76 18.46
CA LEU A 74 0.02 10.11 18.55
C LEU A 74 -1.47 10.09 18.94
N TYR A 75 -2.21 9.06 18.51
CA TYR A 75 -3.64 8.89 18.79
C TYR A 75 -3.92 7.54 19.48
N PRO A 76 -3.40 7.31 20.71
CA PRO A 76 -3.46 6.00 21.36
C PRO A 76 -4.88 5.48 21.54
N GLU A 77 -5.86 6.37 21.79
CA GLU A 77 -7.26 6.02 21.99
C GLU A 77 -7.97 5.59 20.70
N LYS A 78 -7.41 5.94 19.54
CA LYS A 78 -7.93 5.58 18.21
C LYS A 78 -7.07 4.53 17.51
N SER A 79 -5.96 4.11 18.13
CA SER A 79 -4.98 3.21 17.54
C SER A 79 -5.59 1.86 17.15
N LEU A 80 -5.25 1.39 15.94
CA LEU A 80 -5.63 0.07 15.47
C LEU A 80 -4.90 -1.07 16.21
N MET A 81 -4.01 -0.72 17.13
CA MET A 81 -3.28 -1.63 18.03
C MET A 81 -3.82 -1.60 19.46
N GLN A 82 -4.84 -0.74 19.75
CA GLN A 82 -5.40 -0.60 21.08
C GLN A 82 -6.05 -1.91 21.59
N GLY A 83 -5.92 -2.18 22.87
CA GLY A 83 -6.53 -3.34 23.56
C GLY A 83 -5.96 -4.70 23.17
N LYS A 84 -4.95 -4.77 22.29
CA LYS A 84 -4.34 -6.02 21.82
C LYS A 84 -3.19 -6.46 22.73
N THR A 85 -3.08 -7.77 22.94
CA THR A 85 -1.95 -8.39 23.63
C THR A 85 -0.65 -8.24 22.83
N LEU A 86 0.50 -8.47 23.47
CA LEU A 86 1.80 -8.45 22.80
C LEU A 86 1.88 -9.46 21.64
N LYS A 87 1.24 -10.64 21.81
CA LYS A 87 1.22 -11.67 20.77
C LYS A 87 0.40 -11.23 19.57
N GLU A 88 -0.81 -10.67 19.78
CA GLU A 88 -1.64 -10.14 18.72
C GLU A 88 -0.95 -8.99 17.97
N LYS A 89 -0.29 -8.08 18.69
CA LYS A 89 0.52 -7.01 18.08
C LYS A 89 1.67 -7.58 17.22
N ALA A 90 2.30 -8.66 17.69
CA ALA A 90 3.35 -9.32 16.91
C ALA A 90 2.78 -9.95 15.63
N ASP A 91 1.63 -10.64 15.70
CA ASP A 91 1.00 -11.26 14.53
C ASP A 91 0.58 -10.21 13.49
N ILE A 92 0.02 -9.09 13.92
CA ILE A 92 -0.30 -7.94 13.06
C ILE A 92 0.96 -7.45 12.33
N ARG A 93 2.07 -7.25 13.04
CA ARG A 93 3.33 -6.81 12.45
C ARG A 93 3.91 -7.83 11.48
N VAL A 94 3.79 -9.13 11.76
CA VAL A 94 4.22 -10.19 10.84
C VAL A 94 3.50 -10.09 9.51
N ILE A 95 2.16 -9.96 9.53
CA ILE A 95 1.37 -9.82 8.30
C ILE A 95 1.73 -8.52 7.55
N SER A 96 1.87 -7.40 8.26
CA SER A 96 2.32 -6.13 7.66
C SER A 96 3.69 -6.28 6.99
N ARG A 97 4.65 -6.97 7.64
CA ARG A 97 5.98 -7.21 7.07
C ARG A 97 5.94 -8.14 5.86
N ILE A 98 5.08 -9.16 5.88
CA ILE A 98 4.89 -10.03 4.71
C ILE A 98 4.35 -9.21 3.54
N ALA A 99 3.33 -8.39 3.75
CA ALA A 99 2.75 -7.52 2.73
C ALA A 99 3.81 -6.56 2.14
N ASP A 100 4.59 -5.89 2.98
CA ASP A 100 5.59 -4.91 2.54
C ASP A 100 6.77 -5.57 1.83
N THR A 101 7.35 -6.62 2.44
CA THR A 101 8.65 -7.17 2.04
C THR A 101 8.52 -8.22 0.92
N TYR A 102 7.52 -9.11 1.04
CA TYR A 102 7.39 -10.23 0.10
C TYR A 102 6.43 -9.93 -1.04
N LEU A 103 5.37 -9.16 -0.82
CA LEU A 103 4.43 -8.81 -1.90
C LEU A 103 4.81 -7.51 -2.57
N MET A 104 4.59 -6.37 -1.91
CA MET A 104 4.70 -5.06 -2.54
C MET A 104 6.10 -4.76 -3.08
N ASN A 105 7.15 -4.99 -2.29
CA ASN A 105 8.51 -4.69 -2.71
C ASN A 105 8.91 -5.46 -3.98
N ASN A 106 8.57 -6.76 -4.05
CA ASN A 106 8.90 -7.59 -5.22
C ASN A 106 8.06 -7.21 -6.45
N ILE A 107 6.78 -6.89 -6.28
CA ILE A 107 5.94 -6.38 -7.38
C ILE A 107 6.48 -5.04 -7.89
N PHE A 108 6.91 -4.14 -6.99
CA PHE A 108 7.50 -2.85 -7.39
C PHE A 108 8.82 -3.01 -8.15
N MET A 109 9.69 -3.91 -7.71
CA MET A 109 10.93 -4.21 -8.47
C MET A 109 10.61 -4.78 -9.84
N ALA A 110 9.56 -5.61 -9.96
CA ALA A 110 9.12 -6.18 -11.21
C ALA A 110 8.51 -5.16 -12.20
N LEU A 111 8.11 -3.95 -11.75
CA LEU A 111 7.53 -2.93 -12.65
C LEU A 111 8.47 -2.53 -13.80
N SER A 112 9.78 -2.63 -13.61
CA SER A 112 10.77 -2.40 -14.68
C SER A 112 10.66 -3.42 -15.81
N GLN A 113 9.97 -4.54 -15.61
CA GLN A 113 9.78 -5.67 -16.52
C GLN A 113 8.40 -5.69 -17.21
N LEU A 114 7.63 -4.57 -17.12
CA LEU A 114 6.27 -4.50 -17.71
C LEU A 114 6.26 -4.55 -19.23
N ASP A 115 7.32 -4.08 -19.91
CA ASP A 115 7.44 -4.15 -21.34
C ASP A 115 7.83 -5.59 -21.76
N PRO A 116 6.93 -6.35 -22.43
CA PRO A 116 7.22 -7.73 -22.79
C PRO A 116 8.43 -7.88 -23.72
N SER A 117 8.73 -6.86 -24.54
CA SER A 117 9.85 -6.90 -25.49
C SER A 117 11.23 -6.77 -24.83
N LYS A 118 11.27 -6.27 -23.58
CA LYS A 118 12.49 -6.03 -22.79
C LYS A 118 12.54 -6.86 -21.52
N ARG A 119 11.52 -7.69 -21.31
CA ARG A 119 11.34 -8.48 -20.09
C ARG A 119 12.43 -9.53 -19.97
N ASN A 120 13.01 -9.61 -18.78
CA ASN A 120 13.88 -10.71 -18.37
C ASN A 120 13.05 -11.70 -17.53
N GLU A 121 12.71 -12.85 -18.11
CA GLU A 121 11.87 -13.87 -17.46
C GLU A 121 12.51 -14.41 -16.18
N ALA A 122 13.83 -14.57 -16.12
CA ALA A 122 14.52 -15.03 -14.91
C ALA A 122 14.37 -14.02 -13.74
N VAL A 123 14.35 -12.72 -14.04
CA VAL A 123 14.08 -11.70 -13.01
C VAL A 123 12.63 -11.78 -12.54
N ILE A 124 11.68 -11.95 -13.47
CA ILE A 124 10.27 -12.14 -13.10
C ILE A 124 10.08 -13.40 -12.26
N ASP A 125 10.67 -14.54 -12.64
CA ASP A 125 10.56 -15.80 -11.90
C ASP A 125 11.11 -15.64 -10.47
N LEU A 126 12.27 -14.98 -10.32
CA LEU A 126 12.87 -14.72 -9.01
C LEU A 126 11.94 -13.88 -8.12
N LEU A 127 11.41 -12.77 -8.66
CA LEU A 127 10.57 -11.85 -7.88
C LEU A 127 9.20 -12.44 -7.59
N MET A 128 8.57 -13.11 -8.54
CA MET A 128 7.29 -13.77 -8.32
C MET A 128 7.41 -14.96 -7.38
N GLY A 129 8.52 -15.68 -7.39
CA GLY A 129 8.81 -16.70 -6.39
C GLY A 129 8.86 -16.16 -4.94
N GLN A 130 9.29 -14.90 -4.74
CA GLN A 130 9.19 -14.25 -3.42
C GLN A 130 7.73 -13.88 -3.09
N VAL A 131 6.95 -13.42 -4.08
CA VAL A 131 5.52 -13.15 -3.89
C VAL A 131 4.78 -14.43 -3.50
N GLU A 132 5.01 -15.55 -4.19
CA GLU A 132 4.42 -16.86 -3.86
C GLU A 132 4.80 -17.32 -2.45
N ARG A 133 6.06 -17.13 -2.04
CA ARG A 133 6.51 -17.41 -0.67
C ARG A 133 5.74 -16.59 0.36
N GLY A 134 5.55 -15.29 0.10
CA GLY A 134 4.75 -14.40 0.94
C GLY A 134 3.29 -14.86 1.03
N MET A 135 2.68 -15.23 -0.08
CA MET A 135 1.30 -15.74 -0.12
C MET A 135 1.15 -17.06 0.65
N ALA A 136 2.10 -17.98 0.52
CA ALA A 136 2.10 -19.23 1.27
C ALA A 136 2.26 -19.00 2.79
N ALA A 137 3.00 -17.99 3.20
CA ALA A 137 3.10 -17.58 4.59
C ALA A 137 1.79 -16.96 5.08
N LEU A 138 1.18 -16.05 4.31
CA LEU A 138 -0.12 -15.44 4.63
C LEU A 138 -1.21 -16.49 4.82
N GLU A 139 -1.28 -17.51 3.96
CA GLU A 139 -2.26 -18.60 4.07
C GLU A 139 -2.21 -19.31 5.42
N LYS A 140 -1.05 -19.29 6.10
CA LYS A 140 -0.86 -19.88 7.43
C LYS A 140 -1.15 -18.89 8.57
N HIS A 141 -0.88 -17.60 8.36
CA HIS A 141 -0.97 -16.57 9.40
C HIS A 141 -2.33 -15.87 9.45
N ILE A 142 -3.03 -15.77 8.31
CA ILE A 142 -4.30 -15.07 8.23
C ILE A 142 -5.42 -15.83 8.95
N SER A 143 -6.33 -15.11 9.59
CA SER A 143 -7.53 -15.69 10.19
C SER A 143 -8.45 -16.27 9.13
N ALA A 144 -9.16 -17.36 9.46
CA ALA A 144 -10.11 -18.01 8.55
C ALA A 144 -11.33 -17.12 8.27
N ASP A 145 -11.71 -16.29 9.23
CA ASP A 145 -12.86 -15.38 9.19
C ASP A 145 -12.50 -14.00 9.76
N GLY A 146 -13.41 -13.04 9.65
CA GLY A 146 -13.20 -11.68 10.14
C GLY A 146 -12.14 -10.91 9.36
N PHE A 147 -11.21 -10.27 10.08
CA PHE A 147 -10.11 -9.49 9.53
C PHE A 147 -8.81 -10.32 9.41
N ALA A 148 -7.74 -9.71 8.99
CA ALA A 148 -6.45 -10.41 8.83
C ALA A 148 -6.00 -11.09 10.13
N THR A 149 -6.28 -10.44 11.27
CA THR A 149 -6.05 -10.98 12.62
C THR A 149 -7.29 -10.73 13.49
N GLY A 150 -8.05 -11.78 13.77
CA GLY A 150 -9.21 -11.70 14.70
C GLY A 150 -10.41 -10.95 14.12
N THR A 151 -11.16 -10.27 15.00
CA THR A 151 -12.52 -9.77 14.71
C THR A 151 -12.59 -8.25 14.47
N THR A 152 -11.49 -7.53 14.59
CA THR A 152 -11.43 -6.07 14.39
C THR A 152 -10.39 -5.69 13.36
N LEU A 153 -10.67 -4.64 12.59
CA LEU A 153 -9.70 -4.05 11.67
C LEU A 153 -8.41 -3.68 12.41
N SER A 154 -7.29 -3.95 11.78
CA SER A 154 -5.96 -3.70 12.35
C SER A 154 -4.98 -3.16 11.29
N ARG A 155 -3.77 -2.83 11.71
CA ARG A 155 -2.69 -2.44 10.78
C ARG A 155 -2.34 -3.56 9.79
N ALA A 156 -2.59 -4.83 10.15
CA ALA A 156 -2.42 -5.95 9.23
C ALA A 156 -3.32 -5.79 8.00
N ASP A 157 -4.58 -5.41 8.21
CA ASP A 157 -5.55 -5.17 7.14
C ASP A 157 -5.16 -3.96 6.29
N ALA A 158 -4.75 -2.88 6.94
CA ALA A 158 -4.30 -1.67 6.27
C ALA A 158 -3.10 -1.92 5.33
N SER A 159 -2.20 -2.84 5.71
CA SER A 159 -1.05 -3.24 4.90
C SER A 159 -1.42 -4.26 3.81
N LEU A 160 -2.25 -5.24 4.17
CA LEU A 160 -2.53 -6.38 3.31
C LEU A 160 -3.52 -6.05 2.17
N ALA A 161 -4.55 -5.24 2.43
CA ALA A 161 -5.55 -4.91 1.42
C ALA A 161 -4.93 -4.25 0.16
N PRO A 162 -4.10 -3.19 0.25
CA PRO A 162 -3.44 -2.62 -0.94
C PRO A 162 -2.40 -3.56 -1.56
N ALA A 163 -1.75 -4.43 -0.78
CA ALA A 163 -0.84 -5.42 -1.33
C ALA A 163 -1.56 -6.46 -2.19
N LEU A 164 -2.72 -6.94 -1.75
CA LEU A 164 -3.55 -7.86 -2.53
C LEU A 164 -4.16 -7.19 -3.78
N PHE A 165 -4.51 -5.90 -3.70
CA PHE A 165 -4.88 -5.13 -4.89
C PHE A 165 -3.76 -5.17 -5.95
N MET A 166 -2.50 -5.00 -5.54
CA MET A 166 -1.36 -5.09 -6.46
C MET A 166 -1.17 -6.52 -6.98
N CYS A 167 -1.36 -7.55 -6.15
CA CYS A 167 -1.31 -8.94 -6.58
C CYS A 167 -2.36 -9.23 -7.67
N GLU A 168 -3.59 -8.74 -7.51
CA GLU A 168 -4.69 -8.96 -8.45
C GLU A 168 -4.51 -8.19 -9.76
N ASN A 169 -4.11 -6.91 -9.69
CA ASN A 169 -4.14 -5.99 -10.84
C ASN A 169 -2.79 -5.83 -11.54
N THR A 170 -1.67 -6.18 -10.89
CA THR A 170 -0.33 -5.95 -11.45
C THR A 170 0.37 -7.25 -11.84
N VAL A 171 0.28 -8.30 -11.03
CA VAL A 171 0.96 -9.58 -11.32
C VAL A 171 0.55 -10.17 -12.68
N PRO A 172 -0.73 -10.14 -13.10
CA PRO A 172 -1.11 -10.64 -14.42
C PRO A 172 -0.43 -9.92 -15.60
N ARG A 173 -0.02 -8.67 -15.42
CA ARG A 173 0.67 -7.89 -16.44
C ARG A 173 2.10 -8.38 -16.73
N PHE A 174 2.65 -9.20 -15.82
CA PHE A 174 3.92 -9.91 -16.03
C PHE A 174 3.75 -11.26 -16.73
N GLY A 175 2.52 -11.61 -17.15
CA GLY A 175 2.22 -12.91 -17.75
C GLY A 175 2.15 -14.05 -16.73
N ARG A 176 1.85 -13.73 -15.47
CA ARG A 176 1.66 -14.72 -14.38
C ARG A 176 0.22 -14.71 -13.89
N THR A 177 -0.26 -15.82 -13.36
CA THR A 177 -1.56 -15.88 -12.68
C THR A 177 -1.50 -15.08 -11.37
N SER A 178 -2.62 -14.45 -10.99
CA SER A 178 -2.71 -13.79 -9.69
C SER A 178 -2.41 -14.80 -8.58
N PRO A 179 -1.49 -14.49 -7.64
CA PRO A 179 -1.12 -15.43 -6.58
C PRO A 179 -2.24 -15.64 -5.56
N ILE A 180 -3.29 -14.82 -5.58
CA ILE A 180 -4.50 -14.97 -4.76
C ILE A 180 -5.25 -16.26 -5.12
N GLU A 181 -5.24 -16.66 -6.39
CA GLU A 181 -6.00 -17.83 -6.86
C GLU A 181 -5.51 -19.15 -6.24
N GLY A 182 -4.26 -19.24 -5.85
CA GLY A 182 -3.66 -20.43 -5.24
C GLY A 182 -3.83 -20.54 -3.73
N THR A 183 -4.49 -19.57 -3.05
CA THR A 183 -4.56 -19.47 -1.59
C THR A 183 -6.01 -19.28 -1.12
N ALA A 184 -6.61 -20.31 -0.52
CA ALA A 184 -8.05 -20.31 -0.20
C ALA A 184 -8.41 -19.25 0.87
N LYS A 185 -7.70 -19.21 2.00
CA LYS A 185 -7.99 -18.25 3.08
C LYS A 185 -7.72 -16.81 2.66
N VAL A 186 -6.59 -16.57 1.95
CA VAL A 186 -6.26 -15.23 1.46
C VAL A 186 -7.29 -14.76 0.43
N LYS A 187 -7.76 -15.65 -0.45
CA LYS A 187 -8.83 -15.35 -1.41
C LYS A 187 -10.15 -15.01 -0.73
N ASP A 188 -10.54 -15.74 0.29
CA ASP A 188 -11.75 -15.45 1.05
C ASP A 188 -11.60 -14.16 1.87
N TYR A 189 -10.45 -13.93 2.47
CA TYR A 189 -10.14 -12.65 3.12
C TYR A 189 -10.21 -11.49 2.13
N TRP A 190 -9.61 -11.62 0.95
CA TRP A 190 -9.63 -10.58 -0.09
C TRP A 190 -11.05 -10.18 -0.46
N ARG A 191 -11.96 -11.13 -0.64
CA ARG A 191 -13.38 -10.85 -0.90
C ARG A 191 -14.05 -10.07 0.24
N ARG A 192 -13.76 -10.43 1.50
CA ARG A 192 -14.34 -9.76 2.67
C ARG A 192 -13.80 -8.36 2.87
N ILE A 193 -12.48 -8.17 2.77
CA ILE A 193 -11.88 -6.88 3.11
C ILE A 193 -12.26 -5.76 2.13
N GLN A 194 -12.57 -6.09 0.89
CA GLN A 194 -13.08 -5.14 -0.10
C GLN A 194 -14.45 -4.54 0.27
N THR A 195 -15.20 -5.16 1.18
CA THR A 195 -16.50 -4.64 1.65
C THR A 195 -16.36 -3.76 2.89
N ASN A 196 -15.22 -3.74 3.56
CA ASN A 196 -14.97 -2.83 4.67
C ASN A 196 -14.88 -1.39 4.15
N GLU A 197 -15.60 -0.46 4.76
CA GLU A 197 -15.73 0.93 4.28
C GLU A 197 -14.39 1.66 4.14
N HIS A 198 -13.48 1.49 5.10
CA HIS A 198 -12.18 2.18 5.11
C HIS A 198 -11.23 1.60 4.06
N CYS A 199 -11.18 0.26 3.97
CA CYS A 199 -10.38 -0.43 2.94
C CYS A 199 -10.96 -0.15 1.56
N LYS A 200 -12.28 -0.27 1.39
CA LYS A 200 -12.95 -0.01 0.11
C LYS A 200 -12.65 1.39 -0.41
N ARG A 201 -12.75 2.43 0.45
CA ARG A 201 -12.44 3.80 0.07
C ARG A 201 -11.03 3.92 -0.53
N ALA A 202 -10.01 3.38 0.15
CA ALA A 202 -8.64 3.44 -0.34
C ALA A 202 -8.41 2.57 -1.59
N LEU A 203 -9.09 1.43 -1.70
CA LEU A 203 -9.01 0.57 -2.89
C LEU A 203 -9.70 1.22 -4.11
N ASP A 204 -10.80 1.93 -3.92
CA ASP A 204 -11.46 2.72 -4.98
C ASP A 204 -10.54 3.87 -5.45
N GLU A 205 -9.80 4.50 -4.53
CA GLU A 205 -8.78 5.49 -4.87
C GLU A 205 -7.64 4.86 -5.68
N MET A 206 -7.15 3.68 -5.29
CA MET A 206 -6.14 2.95 -6.04
C MET A 206 -6.64 2.56 -7.44
N LEU A 207 -7.88 2.11 -7.56
CA LEU A 207 -8.48 1.77 -8.84
C LEU A 207 -8.57 3.00 -9.76
N ARG A 208 -8.98 4.15 -9.23
CA ARG A 208 -8.99 5.43 -9.95
C ARG A 208 -7.59 5.81 -10.45
N GLY A 209 -6.57 5.67 -9.59
CA GLY A 209 -5.18 5.91 -9.97
C GLY A 209 -4.65 4.93 -11.02
N LEU A 210 -5.07 3.66 -10.95
CA LEU A 210 -4.74 2.66 -11.98
C LEU A 210 -5.37 3.01 -13.33
N GLN A 211 -6.64 3.39 -13.34
CA GLN A 211 -7.34 3.84 -14.55
C GLN A 211 -6.65 5.06 -15.17
N ALA A 212 -6.30 6.07 -14.35
CA ALA A 212 -5.61 7.28 -14.79
C ALA A 212 -4.23 6.99 -15.40
N ARG A 213 -3.54 5.95 -14.91
CA ARG A 213 -2.27 5.48 -15.48
C ARG A 213 -2.48 4.76 -16.81
N MET A 214 -3.53 3.94 -16.92
CA MET A 214 -3.81 3.16 -18.12
C MET A 214 -4.32 4.01 -19.28
N ASP A 215 -5.13 5.03 -19.04
CA ASP A 215 -5.68 5.94 -20.05
C ASP A 215 -4.76 7.13 -20.36
N GLY A 216 -3.64 7.26 -19.64
CA GLY A 216 -2.66 8.32 -19.81
C GLY A 216 -3.05 9.68 -19.22
N SER A 217 -4.17 9.78 -18.50
CA SER A 217 -4.59 11.05 -17.86
C SER A 217 -3.64 11.49 -16.75
N GLU A 218 -3.02 10.55 -16.02
CA GLU A 218 -1.95 10.84 -15.05
C GLU A 218 -0.76 11.56 -15.70
N GLN A 219 -0.32 11.11 -16.87
CA GLN A 219 0.80 11.74 -17.59
C GLN A 219 0.43 13.13 -18.13
N LYS A 220 -0.81 13.31 -18.60
CA LYS A 220 -1.32 14.63 -19.04
C LYS A 220 -1.34 15.61 -17.87
N LEU A 221 -1.83 15.18 -16.70
CA LEU A 221 -1.85 15.98 -15.49
C LEU A 221 -0.43 16.38 -15.05
N ALA A 222 0.50 15.43 -15.03
CA ALA A 222 1.89 15.67 -14.71
C ALA A 222 2.55 16.70 -15.64
N LYS A 223 2.39 16.56 -16.96
CA LYS A 223 2.90 17.53 -17.95
C LYS A 223 2.31 18.93 -17.74
N ALA A 224 1.00 19.03 -17.50
CA ALA A 224 0.34 20.29 -17.25
C ALA A 224 0.82 20.97 -15.95
N ALA A 225 1.04 20.20 -14.90
CA ALA A 225 1.57 20.72 -13.63
C ALA A 225 3.02 21.21 -13.76
N ILE A 226 3.87 20.49 -14.50
CA ILE A 226 5.25 20.88 -14.76
C ILE A 226 5.28 22.18 -15.56
N ALA A 227 4.47 22.30 -16.61
CA ALA A 227 4.42 23.51 -17.45
C ALA A 227 3.94 24.77 -16.70
N LYS A 228 3.18 24.60 -15.62
CA LYS A 228 2.75 25.73 -14.76
C LYS A 228 3.80 26.13 -13.72
N ALA A 229 4.74 25.24 -13.43
CA ALA A 229 5.78 25.46 -12.41
C ALA A 229 7.10 25.98 -12.99
N THR A 230 7.21 26.06 -14.33
CA THR A 230 8.30 26.69 -15.10
C THR A 230 7.89 28.06 -15.59
#